data_8d78ac5595dd2d9a45948605d79d6c38
#
_entry.id   8d78ac5595dd2d9a45948605d79d6c38
#
_cell.length_a   1.000
_cell.length_b   1.000
_cell.length_c   1.000
_cell.angle_alpha   90.00
_cell.angle_beta   90.00
_cell.angle_gamma   90.00
#
_symmetry.space_group_name_H-M   'P 1'
#
loop_
_entity.id
_entity.type
_entity.pdbx_description
1 polymer ?
#
loop_
_entity_poly.entity_id
_entity_poly.type
_entity_poly.pdbx_seq_one_letter_code
_entity_poly.pdbx_strand_id
1 'polypeptide(L)'
;LLQEQYERLGISPEVSAFGEKIEASLKQRFEEIDARAEYNQLKVLKAMQDNRVSAECFNTTSGYGYNDLGRDTLEKVYASCFGGEDALVRPQITCGTHALALALMSNLRPGDELLSPVGKPYDTLEEVIGIRPSKGSLAEYGITYRQVDLLADGEFDYEGIRAAINERTHLVTIQRSKGYAPRKTLSVERIGKLIAFIKDIKPDVICMVDNCYGEFVEEREPIEVGADMIVGSLIKNPGGGLAPIGGYIVGKKDCVENAAFRLTSPGLGREVGASLQVLPSFYQGLFLAPTVTAGALKGAIFAANLYETLGFKVVPSGDAPRYDIIQAIEFGTPEGLISFCDCLLYTSPSPRDRSVS
;
A
#
# COMPACT_ATOMS: atom_id res chain seq x y z
N LEU A 1 -1.68 -19.23 33.61
CA LEU A 1 -0.64 -18.24 33.24
C LEU A 1 -1.14 -17.24 32.18
N LEU A 2 -1.65 -17.70 31.03
CA LEU A 2 -2.14 -16.78 29.99
C LEU A 2 -3.44 -16.08 30.40
N GLN A 3 -4.38 -16.81 30.98
CA GLN A 3 -5.64 -16.27 31.51
C GLN A 3 -5.42 -15.17 32.56
N GLU A 4 -4.44 -15.34 33.48
CA GLU A 4 -4.09 -14.30 34.46
C GLU A 4 -3.60 -13.00 33.80
N GLN A 5 -2.90 -13.10 32.64
CA GLN A 5 -2.48 -11.91 31.91
C GLN A 5 -3.68 -11.20 31.24
N TYR A 6 -4.64 -11.97 30.71
CA TYR A 6 -5.87 -11.42 30.16
C TYR A 6 -6.68 -10.68 31.24
N GLU A 7 -6.82 -11.27 32.41
CA GLU A 7 -7.52 -10.65 33.56
C GLU A 7 -6.84 -9.35 34.01
N ARG A 8 -5.50 -9.31 34.03
CA ARG A 8 -4.74 -8.07 34.31
C ARG A 8 -4.98 -6.97 33.30
N LEU A 9 -5.32 -7.32 32.07
CA LEU A 9 -5.70 -6.38 31.00
C LEU A 9 -7.20 -6.04 31.04
N GLY A 10 -7.97 -6.55 32.02
CA GLY A 10 -9.40 -6.33 32.15
C GLY A 10 -10.25 -7.21 31.22
N ILE A 11 -9.68 -8.27 30.65
CA ILE A 11 -10.39 -9.23 29.79
C ILE A 11 -10.94 -10.34 30.67
N SER A 12 -12.28 -10.46 30.71
CA SER A 12 -12.92 -11.51 31.51
C SER A 12 -12.69 -12.91 30.93
N PRO A 13 -12.82 -13.96 31.78
CA PRO A 13 -12.73 -15.35 31.31
C PRO A 13 -13.71 -15.70 30.20
N GLU A 14 -14.92 -15.13 30.21
CA GLU A 14 -15.93 -15.35 29.16
C GLU A 14 -15.47 -14.74 27.81
N VAL A 15 -14.91 -13.54 27.84
CA VAL A 15 -14.40 -12.85 26.66
C VAL A 15 -13.19 -13.57 26.06
N SER A 16 -12.25 -14.01 26.91
CA SER A 16 -11.08 -14.78 26.43
C SER A 16 -11.50 -16.13 25.83
N ALA A 17 -12.41 -16.87 26.48
CA ALA A 17 -12.90 -18.14 25.93
C ALA A 17 -13.68 -17.95 24.61
N PHE A 18 -14.40 -16.85 24.46
CA PHE A 18 -15.06 -16.50 23.18
C PHE A 18 -14.02 -16.24 22.09
N GLY A 19 -12.98 -15.44 22.39
CA GLY A 19 -11.88 -15.18 21.46
C GLY A 19 -11.14 -16.45 21.04
N GLU A 20 -10.79 -17.31 22.00
CA GLU A 20 -10.14 -18.61 21.73
C GLU A 20 -10.99 -19.52 20.81
N LYS A 21 -12.32 -19.52 20.97
CA LYS A 21 -13.21 -20.26 20.09
C LYS A 21 -13.18 -19.73 18.65
N ILE A 22 -13.18 -18.41 18.48
CA ILE A 22 -13.05 -17.78 17.15
C ILE A 22 -11.69 -18.12 16.54
N GLU A 23 -10.59 -17.96 17.27
CA GLU A 23 -9.25 -18.26 16.81
C GLU A 23 -9.12 -19.73 16.37
N ALA A 24 -9.62 -20.66 17.18
CA ALA A 24 -9.60 -22.09 16.86
C ALA A 24 -10.34 -22.42 15.54
N SER A 25 -11.42 -21.69 15.22
CA SER A 25 -12.13 -21.85 13.95
C SER A 25 -11.34 -21.33 12.73
N LEU A 26 -10.37 -20.44 12.95
CA LEU A 26 -9.55 -19.81 11.92
C LEU A 26 -8.20 -20.50 11.69
N LYS A 27 -7.90 -21.57 12.39
CA LYS A 27 -6.59 -22.24 12.39
C LYS A 27 -6.08 -22.53 10.98
N GLN A 28 -6.86 -23.20 10.15
CA GLN A 28 -6.47 -23.54 8.78
C GLN A 28 -6.15 -22.28 7.96
N ARG A 29 -6.99 -21.27 8.08
CA ARG A 29 -6.81 -20.00 7.36
C ARG A 29 -5.54 -19.27 7.81
N PHE A 30 -5.21 -19.33 9.09
CA PHE A 30 -3.98 -18.76 9.62
C PHE A 30 -2.73 -19.51 9.16
N GLU A 31 -2.81 -20.84 9.06
CA GLU A 31 -1.73 -21.67 8.48
C GLU A 31 -1.46 -21.30 7.01
N GLU A 32 -2.51 -21.04 6.21
CA GLU A 32 -2.37 -20.56 4.82
C GLU A 32 -1.71 -19.17 4.73
N ILE A 33 -2.03 -18.28 5.68
CA ILE A 33 -1.40 -16.96 5.77
C ILE A 33 0.07 -17.07 6.18
N ASP A 34 0.39 -17.99 7.12
CA ASP A 34 1.77 -18.21 7.55
C ASP A 34 2.63 -18.77 6.41
N ALA A 35 2.11 -19.75 5.64
CA ALA A 35 2.80 -20.27 4.47
C ALA A 35 3.10 -19.18 3.42
N ARG A 36 2.16 -18.27 3.20
CA ARG A 36 2.34 -17.12 2.31
C ARG A 36 3.35 -16.11 2.86
N ALA A 37 3.32 -15.89 4.17
CA ALA A 37 4.32 -15.04 4.83
C ALA A 37 5.73 -15.62 4.69
N GLU A 38 5.88 -16.94 4.84
CA GLU A 38 7.15 -17.64 4.62
C GLU A 38 7.63 -17.47 3.17
N TYR A 39 6.76 -17.66 2.19
CA TYR A 39 7.08 -17.43 0.78
C TYR A 39 7.61 -16.01 0.55
N ASN A 40 6.89 -14.99 1.04
CA ASN A 40 7.28 -13.60 0.90
C ASN A 40 8.56 -13.28 1.70
N GLN A 41 8.77 -13.92 2.85
CA GLN A 41 10.00 -13.78 3.64
C GLN A 41 11.22 -14.29 2.87
N LEU A 42 11.09 -15.44 2.20
CA LEU A 42 12.14 -15.98 1.34
C LEU A 42 12.42 -15.08 0.13
N LYS A 43 11.37 -14.47 -0.44
CA LYS A 43 11.51 -13.46 -1.54
C LYS A 43 12.30 -12.25 -1.08
N VAL A 44 12.02 -11.69 0.10
CA VAL A 44 12.77 -10.57 0.68
C VAL A 44 14.22 -10.97 0.98
N LEU A 45 14.42 -12.13 1.61
CA LEU A 45 15.76 -12.64 1.93
C LEU A 45 16.59 -12.84 0.67
N LYS A 46 16.00 -13.42 -0.37
CA LYS A 46 16.67 -13.62 -1.66
C LYS A 46 17.06 -12.29 -2.30
N ALA A 47 16.17 -11.29 -2.30
CA ALA A 47 16.47 -9.95 -2.82
C ALA A 47 17.64 -9.30 -2.06
N MET A 48 17.70 -9.44 -0.74
CA MET A 48 18.81 -8.94 0.07
C MET A 48 20.13 -9.65 -0.25
N GLN A 49 20.11 -10.98 -0.42
CA GLN A 49 21.29 -11.77 -0.77
C GLN A 49 21.83 -11.42 -2.15
N ASP A 50 20.96 -11.34 -3.17
CA ASP A 50 21.35 -11.04 -4.54
C ASP A 50 21.98 -9.66 -4.68
N ASN A 51 21.51 -8.70 -3.87
CA ASN A 51 22.03 -7.36 -3.81
C ASN A 51 23.15 -7.18 -2.75
N ARG A 52 23.62 -8.29 -2.15
CA ARG A 52 24.79 -8.32 -1.24
C ARG A 52 24.65 -7.35 -0.06
N VAL A 53 23.46 -7.28 0.54
CA VAL A 53 23.26 -6.46 1.74
C VAL A 53 24.24 -6.88 2.83
N SER A 54 25.01 -5.91 3.33
CA SER A 54 26.03 -6.09 4.36
C SER A 54 25.88 -5.00 5.44
N ALA A 55 26.65 -5.11 6.51
CA ALA A 55 26.67 -4.11 7.57
C ALA A 55 27.02 -2.69 7.06
N GLU A 56 27.77 -2.57 5.98
CA GLU A 56 28.11 -1.29 5.35
C GLU A 56 26.89 -0.57 4.76
N CYS A 57 25.85 -1.32 4.35
CA CYS A 57 24.61 -0.76 3.86
C CYS A 57 23.80 -0.02 4.95
N PHE A 58 24.13 -0.21 6.21
CA PHE A 58 23.50 0.46 7.34
C PHE A 58 24.16 1.78 7.73
N ASN A 59 25.31 2.09 7.13
CA ASN A 59 25.96 3.37 7.32
C ASN A 59 25.11 4.48 6.69
N THR A 60 25.09 5.61 7.35
CA THR A 60 24.27 6.76 6.95
C THR A 60 25.13 7.84 6.29
N THR A 61 24.49 8.61 5.42
CA THR A 61 25.06 9.82 4.85
C THR A 61 24.31 11.06 5.33
N SER A 62 24.98 12.21 5.20
CA SER A 62 24.43 13.54 5.43
C SER A 62 24.81 14.49 4.30
N GLY A 63 24.29 15.70 4.31
CA GLY A 63 24.55 16.67 3.24
C GLY A 63 23.92 16.23 1.92
N TYR A 64 24.69 16.24 0.85
CA TYR A 64 24.19 15.84 -0.48
C TYR A 64 23.91 14.34 -0.60
N GLY A 65 24.60 13.51 0.17
CA GLY A 65 24.42 12.05 0.12
C GLY A 65 24.86 11.41 -1.19
N TYR A 66 25.91 11.93 -1.85
CA TYR A 66 26.50 11.27 -3.02
C TYR A 66 27.08 9.91 -2.65
N ASN A 67 26.92 8.94 -3.55
CA ASN A 67 27.45 7.57 -3.39
C ASN A 67 26.99 6.88 -2.09
N ASP A 68 25.76 7.11 -1.67
CA ASP A 68 25.17 6.45 -0.50
C ASP A 68 24.91 4.96 -0.83
N LEU A 69 25.88 4.11 -0.46
CA LEU A 69 25.85 2.67 -0.73
C LEU A 69 24.56 2.03 -0.19
N GLY A 70 24.16 2.38 1.03
CA GLY A 70 22.99 1.78 1.68
C GLY A 70 21.70 2.14 0.97
N ARG A 71 21.53 3.41 0.61
CA ARG A 71 20.37 3.89 -0.16
C ARG A 71 20.29 3.19 -1.53
N ASP A 72 21.38 3.20 -2.26
CA ASP A 72 21.43 2.67 -3.63
C ASP A 72 21.22 1.14 -3.64
N THR A 73 21.72 0.44 -2.61
CA THR A 73 21.47 -0.99 -2.44
C THR A 73 20.03 -1.28 -2.04
N LEU A 74 19.43 -0.47 -1.15
CA LEU A 74 18.03 -0.62 -0.74
C LEU A 74 17.08 -0.50 -1.94
N GLU A 75 17.32 0.45 -2.83
CA GLU A 75 16.54 0.62 -4.06
C GLU A 75 16.62 -0.63 -4.94
N LYS A 76 17.80 -1.23 -5.11
CA LYS A 76 17.96 -2.51 -5.83
C LYS A 76 17.24 -3.67 -5.14
N VAL A 77 17.28 -3.72 -3.81
CA VAL A 77 16.54 -4.73 -3.03
C VAL A 77 15.04 -4.60 -3.27
N TYR A 78 14.49 -3.38 -3.25
CA TYR A 78 13.08 -3.15 -3.55
C TYR A 78 12.73 -3.54 -4.99
N ALA A 79 13.52 -3.14 -5.97
CA ALA A 79 13.32 -3.53 -7.36
C ALA A 79 13.28 -5.07 -7.50
N SER A 80 14.26 -5.76 -6.92
CA SER A 80 14.32 -7.24 -6.95
C SER A 80 13.14 -7.89 -6.21
N CYS A 81 12.77 -7.37 -5.05
CA CYS A 81 11.70 -7.94 -4.21
C CYS A 81 10.32 -7.81 -4.85
N PHE A 82 10.04 -6.69 -5.50
CA PHE A 82 8.75 -6.40 -6.12
C PHE A 82 8.70 -6.68 -7.64
N GLY A 83 9.80 -7.18 -8.22
CA GLY A 83 9.87 -7.56 -9.64
C GLY A 83 9.95 -6.38 -10.62
N GLY A 84 10.42 -5.20 -10.17
CA GLY A 84 10.62 -4.02 -11.02
C GLY A 84 12.00 -3.98 -11.67
N GLU A 85 12.12 -3.18 -12.72
CA GLU A 85 13.43 -2.88 -13.34
C GLU A 85 14.27 -1.95 -12.46
N ASP A 86 13.60 -1.07 -11.70
CA ASP A 86 14.21 -0.06 -10.86
C ASP A 86 13.30 0.34 -9.70
N ALA A 87 13.86 1.03 -8.70
CA ALA A 87 13.12 1.56 -7.56
C ALA A 87 13.67 2.91 -7.08
N LEU A 88 12.79 3.70 -6.47
CA LEU A 88 13.11 4.90 -5.71
C LEU A 88 12.53 4.74 -4.31
N VAL A 89 13.40 4.64 -3.29
CA VAL A 89 13.02 4.37 -1.89
C VAL A 89 13.67 5.41 -0.99
N ARG A 90 12.89 6.39 -0.52
CA ARG A 90 13.47 7.60 0.06
C ARG A 90 12.73 8.10 1.29
N PRO A 91 13.46 8.57 2.32
CA PRO A 91 12.86 9.31 3.44
C PRO A 91 12.34 10.69 3.01
N GLN A 92 12.87 11.27 1.93
CA GLN A 92 12.41 12.54 1.37
C GLN A 92 11.02 12.44 0.72
N ILE A 93 10.54 11.24 0.44
CA ILE A 93 9.13 10.99 0.07
C ILE A 93 8.35 10.86 1.38
N THR A 94 7.71 11.93 1.83
CA THR A 94 7.22 12.09 3.20
C THR A 94 6.07 11.16 3.60
N CYS A 95 5.28 10.68 2.62
CA CYS A 95 4.12 9.80 2.86
C CYS A 95 3.64 9.15 1.56
N GLY A 96 2.64 8.27 1.65
CA GLY A 96 2.05 7.61 0.48
C GLY A 96 1.44 8.59 -0.53
N THR A 97 0.71 9.59 -0.07
CA THR A 97 0.15 10.63 -0.95
C THR A 97 1.25 11.39 -1.71
N HIS A 98 2.36 11.70 -1.04
CA HIS A 98 3.51 12.32 -1.72
C HIS A 98 4.14 11.37 -2.76
N ALA A 99 4.26 10.07 -2.45
CA ALA A 99 4.75 9.08 -3.41
C ALA A 99 3.87 9.01 -4.66
N LEU A 100 2.54 8.97 -4.48
CA LEU A 100 1.57 8.96 -5.57
C LEU A 100 1.60 10.27 -6.37
N ALA A 101 1.60 11.42 -5.70
CA ALA A 101 1.73 12.72 -6.34
C ALA A 101 3.01 12.82 -7.18
N LEU A 102 4.13 12.36 -6.62
CA LEU A 102 5.42 12.33 -7.29
C LEU A 102 5.38 11.47 -8.54
N ALA A 103 4.85 10.24 -8.46
CA ALA A 103 4.74 9.30 -9.56
C ALA A 103 3.86 9.85 -10.70
N LEU A 104 2.72 10.47 -10.35
CA LEU A 104 1.81 11.09 -11.32
C LEU A 104 2.45 12.32 -11.98
N MET A 105 2.96 13.27 -11.19
CA MET A 105 3.53 14.53 -11.68
C MET A 105 4.81 14.32 -12.51
N SER A 106 5.52 13.22 -12.30
CA SER A 106 6.75 12.91 -13.04
C SER A 106 6.49 12.24 -14.37
N ASN A 107 5.37 11.51 -14.50
CA ASN A 107 5.06 10.70 -15.69
C ASN A 107 3.89 11.25 -16.54
N LEU A 108 3.38 12.43 -16.20
CA LEU A 108 2.38 13.15 -16.96
C LEU A 108 2.93 14.50 -17.44
N ARG A 109 2.45 14.97 -18.59
CA ARG A 109 2.83 16.25 -19.19
C ARG A 109 1.58 17.07 -19.50
N PRO A 110 1.68 18.41 -19.63
CA PRO A 110 0.55 19.25 -20.05
C PRO A 110 -0.09 18.72 -21.34
N GLY A 111 -1.41 18.53 -21.30
CA GLY A 111 -2.20 17.97 -22.40
C GLY A 111 -2.51 16.48 -22.25
N ASP A 112 -1.81 15.75 -21.36
CA ASP A 112 -2.10 14.36 -21.07
C ASP A 112 -3.41 14.18 -20.30
N GLU A 113 -3.94 12.96 -20.35
CA GLU A 113 -5.09 12.53 -19.57
C GLU A 113 -4.70 11.40 -18.62
N LEU A 114 -5.11 11.55 -17.34
CA LEU A 114 -5.08 10.53 -16.30
C LEU A 114 -6.43 9.82 -16.25
N LEU A 115 -6.44 8.47 -16.39
CA LEU A 115 -7.64 7.66 -16.28
C LEU A 115 -7.63 6.84 -14.98
N SER A 116 -8.74 6.86 -14.22
CA SER A 116 -9.01 5.91 -13.14
C SER A 116 -10.11 4.93 -13.58
N PRO A 117 -9.81 3.65 -13.81
CA PRO A 117 -10.79 2.65 -14.27
C PRO A 117 -11.47 1.90 -13.12
N VAL A 118 -11.26 2.31 -11.89
CA VAL A 118 -11.76 1.64 -10.67
C VAL A 118 -12.53 2.59 -9.75
N GLY A 119 -13.07 3.64 -10.33
CA GLY A 119 -13.81 4.68 -9.61
C GLY A 119 -12.90 5.78 -9.06
N LYS A 120 -13.45 6.54 -8.13
CA LYS A 120 -12.80 7.69 -7.53
C LYS A 120 -11.56 7.26 -6.73
N PRO A 121 -10.42 7.94 -6.87
CA PRO A 121 -9.24 7.66 -6.09
C PRO A 121 -9.42 8.07 -4.62
N TYR A 122 -8.45 7.69 -3.78
CA TYR A 122 -8.39 8.05 -2.36
C TYR A 122 -8.49 9.58 -2.18
N ASP A 123 -9.15 10.02 -1.11
CA ASP A 123 -9.57 11.41 -0.88
C ASP A 123 -8.43 12.44 -0.95
N THR A 124 -7.26 12.13 -0.38
CA THR A 124 -6.10 13.05 -0.45
C THR A 124 -5.53 13.19 -1.86
N LEU A 125 -5.81 12.24 -2.76
CA LEU A 125 -5.39 12.31 -4.15
C LEU A 125 -6.34 13.19 -4.99
N GLU A 126 -7.55 13.44 -4.53
CA GLU A 126 -8.49 14.32 -5.22
C GLU A 126 -7.93 15.74 -5.43
N GLU A 127 -7.25 16.28 -4.43
CA GLU A 127 -6.61 17.60 -4.53
C GLU A 127 -5.34 17.55 -5.37
N VAL A 128 -4.56 16.48 -5.27
CA VAL A 128 -3.37 16.28 -6.13
C VAL A 128 -3.77 16.28 -7.60
N ILE A 129 -4.83 15.57 -7.94
CA ILE A 129 -5.35 15.49 -9.33
C ILE A 129 -6.04 16.79 -9.74
N GLY A 130 -6.76 17.45 -8.82
CA GLY A 130 -7.58 18.61 -9.08
C GLY A 130 -9.07 18.27 -9.30
N ILE A 131 -9.52 17.07 -8.86
CA ILE A 131 -10.94 16.73 -8.76
C ILE A 131 -11.62 17.70 -7.79
N ARG A 132 -10.99 17.93 -6.64
CA ARG A 132 -11.25 19.10 -5.79
C ARG A 132 -10.24 20.17 -6.15
N PRO A 133 -10.66 21.42 -6.46
CA PRO A 133 -9.74 22.49 -6.84
C PRO A 133 -8.68 22.73 -5.77
N SER A 134 -7.41 22.63 -6.15
CA SER A 134 -6.28 22.90 -5.28
C SER A 134 -5.12 23.50 -6.06
N LYS A 135 -4.38 24.42 -5.42
CA LYS A 135 -3.19 25.01 -6.02
C LYS A 135 -2.08 23.97 -6.18
N GLY A 136 -1.43 23.97 -7.34
CA GLY A 136 -0.38 23.01 -7.67
C GLY A 136 -0.89 21.63 -8.08
N SER A 137 -2.22 21.48 -8.27
CA SER A 137 -2.81 20.23 -8.76
C SER A 137 -2.42 19.92 -10.21
N LEU A 138 -2.56 18.66 -10.63
CA LEU A 138 -2.35 18.25 -12.02
C LEU A 138 -3.22 19.05 -13.00
N ALA A 139 -4.45 19.39 -12.60
CA ALA A 139 -5.37 20.19 -13.43
C ALA A 139 -4.81 21.60 -13.72
N GLU A 140 -4.14 22.26 -12.76
CA GLU A 140 -3.50 23.55 -12.99
C GLU A 140 -2.33 23.48 -13.98
N TYR A 141 -1.71 22.30 -14.11
CA TYR A 141 -0.66 22.04 -15.11
C TYR A 141 -1.19 21.51 -16.45
N GLY A 142 -2.51 21.58 -16.67
CA GLY A 142 -3.15 21.22 -17.94
C GLY A 142 -3.29 19.72 -18.16
N ILE A 143 -3.25 18.91 -17.12
CA ILE A 143 -3.51 17.47 -17.15
C ILE A 143 -5.00 17.27 -16.88
N THR A 144 -5.68 16.48 -17.69
CA THR A 144 -7.09 16.18 -17.54
C THR A 144 -7.28 14.86 -16.78
N TYR A 145 -8.41 14.75 -16.07
CA TYR A 145 -8.77 13.53 -15.33
C TYR A 145 -10.05 12.94 -15.90
N ARG A 146 -10.08 11.61 -16.00
CA ARG A 146 -11.27 10.83 -16.36
C ARG A 146 -11.42 9.64 -15.41
N GLN A 147 -12.66 9.28 -15.13
CA GLN A 147 -13.01 8.18 -14.24
C GLN A 147 -14.02 7.27 -14.93
N VAL A 148 -13.85 5.96 -14.70
CA VAL A 148 -14.86 4.94 -14.98
C VAL A 148 -15.12 4.22 -13.67
N ASP A 149 -16.39 4.22 -13.23
CA ASP A 149 -16.80 3.56 -12.00
C ASP A 149 -16.91 2.05 -12.20
N LEU A 150 -16.80 1.30 -11.10
CA LEU A 150 -17.10 -0.12 -11.14
C LEU A 150 -18.62 -0.32 -11.35
N LEU A 151 -18.99 -1.44 -11.96
CA LEU A 151 -20.37 -1.87 -12.07
C LEU A 151 -21.00 -2.14 -10.68
N ALA A 152 -22.30 -2.22 -10.61
CA ALA A 152 -23.03 -2.40 -9.34
C ALA A 152 -22.64 -3.68 -8.57
N ASP A 153 -22.16 -4.71 -9.26
CA ASP A 153 -21.66 -5.96 -8.68
C ASP A 153 -20.18 -5.89 -8.25
N GLY A 154 -19.53 -4.74 -8.52
CA GLY A 154 -18.12 -4.50 -8.23
C GLY A 154 -17.14 -5.01 -9.30
N GLU A 155 -17.65 -5.40 -10.48
CA GLU A 155 -16.83 -5.77 -11.63
C GLU A 155 -16.41 -4.53 -12.44
N PHE A 156 -15.37 -4.69 -13.28
CA PHE A 156 -14.88 -3.61 -14.13
C PHE A 156 -15.87 -3.35 -15.28
N ASP A 157 -16.15 -2.08 -15.53
CA ASP A 157 -16.88 -1.67 -16.73
C ASP A 157 -15.93 -1.62 -17.94
N TYR A 158 -15.66 -2.77 -18.54
CA TYR A 158 -14.74 -2.89 -19.68
C TYR A 158 -15.18 -2.07 -20.88
N GLU A 159 -16.47 -1.92 -21.12
CA GLU A 159 -16.99 -1.09 -22.22
C GLU A 159 -16.80 0.40 -21.94
N GLY A 160 -17.09 0.82 -20.72
CA GLY A 160 -16.82 2.19 -20.26
C GLY A 160 -15.32 2.52 -20.31
N ILE A 161 -14.45 1.60 -19.91
CA ILE A 161 -12.99 1.77 -19.97
C ILE A 161 -12.52 1.90 -21.43
N ARG A 162 -13.01 1.04 -22.33
CA ARG A 162 -12.70 1.11 -23.75
C ARG A 162 -13.13 2.46 -24.36
N ALA A 163 -14.30 2.93 -24.03
CA ALA A 163 -14.81 4.23 -24.50
C ALA A 163 -14.07 5.43 -23.91
N ALA A 164 -13.50 5.28 -22.71
CA ALA A 164 -12.76 6.34 -22.03
C ALA A 164 -11.34 6.52 -22.55
N ILE A 165 -10.67 5.42 -22.94
CA ILE A 165 -9.28 5.47 -23.45
C ILE A 165 -9.24 6.20 -24.79
N ASN A 166 -8.32 7.16 -24.92
CA ASN A 166 -8.14 7.98 -26.12
C ASN A 166 -6.64 8.31 -26.30
N GLU A 167 -6.31 9.07 -27.36
CA GLU A 167 -4.92 9.41 -27.66
C GLU A 167 -4.18 10.13 -26.53
N ARG A 168 -4.88 10.94 -25.74
CA ARG A 168 -4.32 11.69 -24.62
C ARG A 168 -4.18 10.87 -23.32
N THR A 169 -4.84 9.71 -23.25
CA THR A 169 -4.73 8.83 -22.07
C THR A 169 -3.32 8.30 -21.98
N HIS A 170 -2.50 8.93 -21.13
CA HIS A 170 -1.08 8.61 -20.99
C HIS A 170 -0.79 7.72 -19.77
N LEU A 171 -1.56 7.90 -18.68
CA LEU A 171 -1.41 7.13 -17.45
C LEU A 171 -2.76 6.67 -16.92
N VAL A 172 -2.80 5.40 -16.52
CA VAL A 172 -3.93 4.79 -15.81
C VAL A 172 -3.51 4.53 -14.37
N THR A 173 -4.30 5.04 -13.41
CA THR A 173 -4.09 4.80 -11.98
C THR A 173 -5.08 3.80 -11.43
N ILE A 174 -4.58 2.73 -10.82
CA ILE A 174 -5.38 1.64 -10.25
C ILE A 174 -5.15 1.60 -8.76
N GLN A 175 -6.14 1.96 -7.96
CA GLN A 175 -6.07 1.83 -6.52
C GLN A 175 -6.44 0.39 -6.12
N ARG A 176 -5.47 -0.37 -5.55
CA ARG A 176 -5.65 -1.77 -5.15
C ARG A 176 -6.57 -1.89 -3.95
N SER A 177 -6.21 -1.27 -2.83
CA SER A 177 -7.01 -1.30 -1.62
C SER A 177 -8.30 -0.48 -1.76
N LYS A 178 -9.35 -0.95 -1.10
CA LYS A 178 -10.62 -0.20 -1.06
C LYS A 178 -10.51 1.11 -0.26
N GLY A 179 -9.52 1.22 0.65
CA GLY A 179 -9.50 2.31 1.61
C GLY A 179 -10.82 2.40 2.38
N TYR A 180 -11.44 3.57 2.39
CA TYR A 180 -12.77 3.80 2.99
C TYR A 180 -13.93 3.56 2.03
N ALA A 181 -13.66 3.28 0.75
CA ALA A 181 -14.72 3.07 -0.26
C ALA A 181 -15.49 1.77 0.00
N PRO A 182 -16.80 1.72 -0.30
CA PRO A 182 -17.64 0.53 -0.11
C PRO A 182 -17.46 -0.53 -1.20
N ARG A 183 -16.30 -0.59 -1.86
CA ARG A 183 -15.98 -1.55 -2.91
C ARG A 183 -15.09 -2.70 -2.41
N LYS A 184 -15.01 -3.77 -3.19
CA LYS A 184 -14.06 -4.86 -2.92
C LYS A 184 -12.62 -4.40 -3.22
N THR A 185 -11.67 -4.88 -2.43
CA THR A 185 -10.23 -4.75 -2.73
C THR A 185 -9.88 -5.63 -3.93
N LEU A 186 -8.95 -5.18 -4.75
CA LEU A 186 -8.54 -5.86 -5.97
C LEU A 186 -7.42 -6.87 -5.68
N SER A 187 -7.60 -8.12 -6.14
CA SER A 187 -6.50 -9.10 -6.17
C SER A 187 -5.49 -8.73 -7.28
N VAL A 188 -4.25 -9.22 -7.13
CA VAL A 188 -3.22 -9.08 -8.16
C VAL A 188 -3.67 -9.69 -9.49
N GLU A 189 -4.38 -10.82 -9.45
CA GLU A 189 -4.94 -11.44 -10.66
C GLU A 189 -5.94 -10.52 -11.38
N ARG A 190 -6.87 -9.90 -10.63
CA ARG A 190 -7.85 -8.95 -11.22
C ARG A 190 -7.16 -7.73 -11.81
N ILE A 191 -6.15 -7.19 -11.11
CA ILE A 191 -5.32 -6.09 -11.60
C ILE A 191 -4.65 -6.49 -12.92
N GLY A 192 -4.06 -7.69 -13.00
CA GLY A 192 -3.43 -8.19 -14.22
C GLY A 192 -4.39 -8.30 -15.40
N LYS A 193 -5.60 -8.82 -15.18
CA LYS A 193 -6.64 -8.88 -16.23
C LYS A 193 -7.04 -7.48 -16.71
N LEU A 194 -7.19 -6.53 -15.79
CA LEU A 194 -7.50 -5.15 -16.15
C LEU A 194 -6.38 -4.50 -16.96
N ILE A 195 -5.13 -4.66 -16.53
CA ILE A 195 -3.96 -4.12 -17.22
C ILE A 195 -3.83 -4.73 -18.62
N ALA A 196 -3.98 -6.05 -18.76
CA ALA A 196 -3.91 -6.72 -20.05
C ALA A 196 -4.98 -6.17 -21.03
N PHE A 197 -6.21 -5.96 -20.54
CA PHE A 197 -7.28 -5.35 -21.34
C PHE A 197 -6.95 -3.91 -21.78
N ILE A 198 -6.41 -3.09 -20.86
CA ILE A 198 -6.03 -1.70 -21.15
C ILE A 198 -4.88 -1.66 -22.17
N LYS A 199 -3.87 -2.51 -21.99
CA LYS A 199 -2.72 -2.60 -22.88
C LYS A 199 -3.07 -3.14 -24.27
N ASP A 200 -4.10 -3.95 -24.41
CA ASP A 200 -4.64 -4.38 -25.70
C ASP A 200 -5.22 -3.20 -26.49
N ILE A 201 -5.81 -2.22 -25.82
CA ILE A 201 -6.36 -1.02 -26.46
C ILE A 201 -5.28 0.03 -26.74
N LYS A 202 -4.39 0.27 -25.75
CA LYS A 202 -3.33 1.29 -25.81
C LYS A 202 -2.04 0.76 -25.18
N PRO A 203 -1.16 0.11 -25.96
CA PRO A 203 0.04 -0.58 -25.44
C PRO A 203 1.05 0.33 -24.73
N ASP A 204 1.12 1.60 -25.12
CA ASP A 204 2.04 2.61 -24.59
C ASP A 204 1.57 3.32 -23.30
N VAL A 205 0.32 3.11 -22.88
CA VAL A 205 -0.20 3.72 -21.65
C VAL A 205 0.55 3.20 -20.43
N ILE A 206 0.89 4.07 -19.49
CA ILE A 206 1.51 3.69 -18.22
C ILE A 206 0.42 3.21 -17.25
N CYS A 207 0.50 1.97 -16.78
CA CYS A 207 -0.38 1.43 -15.74
C CYS A 207 0.32 1.52 -14.37
N MET A 208 -0.10 2.45 -13.54
CA MET A 208 0.37 2.65 -12.17
C MET A 208 -0.61 2.04 -11.17
N VAL A 209 -0.10 1.29 -10.20
CA VAL A 209 -0.91 0.74 -9.11
C VAL A 209 -0.54 1.42 -7.79
N ASP A 210 -1.51 2.04 -7.12
CA ASP A 210 -1.41 2.34 -5.70
C ASP A 210 -1.51 1.03 -4.93
N ASN A 211 -0.36 0.54 -4.45
CA ASN A 211 -0.22 -0.77 -3.81
C ASN A 211 -0.36 -0.72 -2.28
N CYS A 212 -0.64 0.45 -1.71
CA CYS A 212 -0.80 0.63 -0.26
C CYS A 212 -1.74 -0.41 0.35
N TYR A 213 -1.30 -1.03 1.44
CA TYR A 213 -1.98 -2.09 2.20
C TYR A 213 -2.05 -3.46 1.50
N GLY A 214 -1.62 -3.58 0.24
CA GLY A 214 -1.63 -4.85 -0.50
C GLY A 214 -0.28 -5.57 -0.50
N GLU A 215 0.81 -4.90 -0.18
CA GLU A 215 2.15 -5.45 -0.22
C GLU A 215 2.27 -6.67 0.70
N PHE A 216 2.84 -7.76 0.19
CA PHE A 216 3.02 -9.04 0.89
C PHE A 216 1.73 -9.76 1.33
N VAL A 217 0.55 -9.30 0.92
CA VAL A 217 -0.73 -9.97 1.19
C VAL A 217 -0.96 -11.16 0.26
N GLU A 218 -0.47 -11.09 -0.98
CA GLU A 218 -0.44 -12.18 -1.96
C GLU A 218 1.02 -12.58 -2.24
N GLU A 219 1.24 -13.68 -2.95
CA GLU A 219 2.59 -14.15 -3.33
C GLU A 219 3.20 -13.27 -4.43
N ARG A 220 2.36 -12.82 -5.37
CA ARG A 220 2.75 -11.93 -6.47
C ARG A 220 2.38 -10.48 -6.18
N GLU A 221 3.16 -9.60 -6.80
CA GLU A 221 2.91 -8.17 -6.77
C GLU A 221 2.42 -7.65 -8.13
N PRO A 222 1.78 -6.48 -8.21
CA PRO A 222 1.18 -6.01 -9.48
C PRO A 222 2.17 -5.83 -10.64
N ILE A 223 3.45 -5.60 -10.39
CA ILE A 223 4.49 -5.57 -11.44
C ILE A 223 4.56 -6.90 -12.17
N GLU A 224 4.48 -8.02 -11.44
CA GLU A 224 4.59 -9.37 -11.99
C GLU A 224 3.39 -9.76 -12.89
N VAL A 225 2.36 -8.93 -12.93
CA VAL A 225 1.17 -9.11 -13.78
C VAL A 225 0.96 -7.96 -14.77
N GLY A 226 2.00 -7.14 -14.98
CA GLY A 226 2.05 -6.17 -16.06
C GLY A 226 1.88 -4.70 -15.66
N ALA A 227 1.84 -4.36 -14.37
CA ALA A 227 1.91 -2.97 -13.96
C ALA A 227 3.26 -2.36 -14.36
N ASP A 228 3.24 -1.15 -14.90
CA ASP A 228 4.47 -0.42 -15.24
C ASP A 228 5.11 0.21 -14.00
N MET A 229 4.31 0.45 -12.96
CA MET A 229 4.75 1.09 -11.74
C MET A 229 3.84 0.74 -10.56
N ILE A 230 4.42 0.45 -9.40
CA ILE A 230 3.72 0.40 -8.11
C ILE A 230 4.25 1.49 -7.19
N VAL A 231 3.36 2.02 -6.37
CA VAL A 231 3.66 3.15 -5.50
C VAL A 231 3.07 2.89 -4.13
N GLY A 232 3.79 3.28 -3.08
CA GLY A 232 3.27 3.12 -1.73
C GLY A 232 4.09 3.84 -0.66
N SER A 233 3.74 3.56 0.58
CA SER A 233 4.31 4.19 1.77
C SER A 233 5.11 3.21 2.60
N LEU A 234 6.28 3.65 3.09
CA LEU A 234 7.10 2.85 4.00
C LEU A 234 6.53 2.78 5.42
N ILE A 235 5.66 3.71 5.82
CA ILE A 235 4.99 3.63 7.14
C ILE A 235 3.85 2.59 7.18
N LYS A 236 3.60 1.90 6.06
CA LYS A 236 2.63 0.81 5.91
C LYS A 236 3.35 -0.54 5.83
N ASN A 237 2.77 -1.50 5.12
CA ASN A 237 3.28 -2.88 5.07
C ASN A 237 4.79 -3.00 4.83
N PRO A 238 5.40 -2.34 3.82
CA PRO A 238 6.82 -2.56 3.51
C PRO A 238 7.79 -2.10 4.59
N GLY A 239 7.36 -1.20 5.46
CA GLY A 239 8.18 -0.72 6.57
C GLY A 239 8.13 -1.59 7.81
N GLY A 240 7.31 -2.65 7.85
CA GLY A 240 7.27 -3.63 8.94
C GLY A 240 7.06 -3.02 10.33
N GLY A 241 6.39 -1.87 10.42
CA GLY A 241 6.18 -1.12 11.66
C GLY A 241 7.42 -0.38 12.19
N LEU A 242 8.55 -0.41 11.47
CA LEU A 242 9.82 0.21 11.89
C LEU A 242 10.21 1.46 11.10
N ALA A 243 9.79 1.57 9.84
CA ALA A 243 10.11 2.74 9.04
C ALA A 243 9.39 3.98 9.59
N PRO A 244 10.14 5.02 10.02
CA PRO A 244 9.54 6.21 10.66
C PRO A 244 8.91 7.17 9.66
N ILE A 245 9.26 7.06 8.39
CA ILE A 245 8.88 7.94 7.28
C ILE A 245 9.15 7.22 5.96
N GLY A 246 8.79 7.82 4.86
CA GLY A 246 9.27 7.41 3.55
C GLY A 246 8.18 6.86 2.65
N GLY A 247 8.53 6.79 1.37
CA GLY A 247 7.72 6.19 0.33
C GLY A 247 8.59 5.44 -0.68
N TYR A 248 7.93 4.65 -1.51
CA TYR A 248 8.59 3.92 -2.59
C TYR A 248 7.84 4.04 -3.90
N ILE A 249 8.59 3.99 -4.98
CA ILE A 249 8.12 3.82 -6.36
C ILE A 249 8.97 2.72 -6.95
N VAL A 250 8.36 1.65 -7.46
CA VAL A 250 9.04 0.52 -8.11
C VAL A 250 8.41 0.29 -9.47
N GLY A 251 9.18 0.05 -10.49
CA GLY A 251 8.61 -0.24 -11.82
C GLY A 251 9.61 -0.16 -12.95
N LYS A 252 9.14 0.26 -14.11
CA LYS A 252 9.98 0.52 -15.28
C LYS A 252 11.00 1.60 -14.99
N LYS A 253 12.22 1.40 -15.49
CA LYS A 253 13.35 2.29 -15.25
C LYS A 253 13.02 3.74 -15.59
N ASP A 254 12.45 4.01 -16.76
CA ASP A 254 12.12 5.38 -17.18
C ASP A 254 11.10 6.05 -16.26
N CYS A 255 10.10 5.30 -15.78
CA CYS A 255 9.10 5.83 -14.85
C CYS A 255 9.73 6.21 -13.49
N VAL A 256 10.63 5.38 -13.01
CA VAL A 256 11.34 5.61 -11.73
C VAL A 256 12.35 6.75 -11.86
N GLU A 257 13.07 6.83 -12.98
CA GLU A 257 14.01 7.92 -13.25
C GLU A 257 13.32 9.28 -13.34
N ASN A 258 12.18 9.35 -14.03
CA ASN A 258 11.32 10.54 -14.05
C ASN A 258 10.93 10.98 -12.62
N ALA A 259 10.57 10.03 -11.76
CA ALA A 259 10.24 10.31 -10.38
C ALA A 259 11.45 10.83 -9.59
N ALA A 260 12.64 10.29 -9.82
CA ALA A 260 13.87 10.77 -9.19
C ALA A 260 14.20 12.21 -9.60
N PHE A 261 14.05 12.56 -10.89
CA PHE A 261 14.22 13.94 -11.37
C PHE A 261 13.17 14.90 -10.77
N ARG A 262 11.96 14.43 -10.55
CA ARG A 262 10.92 15.26 -9.94
C ARG A 262 11.10 15.43 -8.44
N LEU A 263 11.60 14.39 -7.75
CA LEU A 263 11.87 14.44 -6.31
C LEU A 263 12.96 15.46 -5.95
N THR A 264 13.97 15.57 -6.79
CA THR A 264 15.10 16.48 -6.61
C THR A 264 15.06 17.59 -7.66
N SER A 265 15.78 17.40 -8.76
CA SER A 265 15.71 18.26 -9.93
C SER A 265 16.24 17.54 -11.17
N PRO A 266 15.84 17.95 -12.39
CA PRO A 266 16.48 17.48 -13.61
C PRO A 266 18.01 17.68 -13.55
N GLY A 267 18.74 16.63 -13.92
CA GLY A 267 20.20 16.63 -13.89
C GLY A 267 20.83 16.15 -12.57
N LEU A 268 20.10 16.15 -11.45
CA LEU A 268 20.53 15.54 -10.17
C LEU A 268 19.91 14.17 -9.96
N GLY A 269 18.57 14.09 -10.07
CA GLY A 269 17.86 12.82 -9.95
C GLY A 269 18.17 12.09 -8.65
N ARG A 270 18.55 10.82 -8.77
CA ARG A 270 18.83 9.93 -7.63
C ARG A 270 20.22 10.09 -6.99
N GLU A 271 21.12 10.84 -7.60
CA GLU A 271 22.49 11.00 -7.10
C GLU A 271 22.56 11.67 -5.74
N VAL A 272 21.55 12.48 -5.39
CA VAL A 272 21.47 13.22 -4.13
C VAL A 272 20.31 12.71 -3.26
N GLY A 273 20.36 13.07 -1.99
CA GLY A 273 19.38 12.69 -0.99
C GLY A 273 19.98 11.81 0.09
N ALA A 274 20.48 12.44 1.15
CA ALA A 274 21.10 11.75 2.27
C ALA A 274 20.11 10.82 2.98
N SER A 275 20.59 9.69 3.50
CA SER A 275 19.77 8.67 4.14
C SER A 275 19.36 8.99 5.59
N LEU A 276 20.01 9.97 6.24
CA LEU A 276 19.58 10.55 7.51
C LEU A 276 19.32 9.53 8.64
N GLN A 277 20.17 8.51 8.76
CA GLN A 277 20.12 7.46 9.79
C GLN A 277 18.87 6.54 9.76
N VAL A 278 18.07 6.57 8.70
CA VAL A 278 16.86 5.72 8.60
C VAL A 278 17.11 4.36 7.97
N LEU A 279 18.26 4.13 7.33
CA LEU A 279 18.55 2.89 6.61
C LEU A 279 18.39 1.63 7.47
N PRO A 280 18.88 1.56 8.71
CA PRO A 280 18.69 0.39 9.56
C PRO A 280 17.18 0.05 9.73
N SER A 281 16.34 1.06 9.97
CA SER A 281 14.90 0.88 10.11
C SER A 281 14.22 0.47 8.79
N PHE A 282 14.69 0.97 7.65
CA PHE A 282 14.15 0.59 6.33
C PHE A 282 14.49 -0.84 5.96
N TYR A 283 15.75 -1.27 6.13
CA TYR A 283 16.16 -2.64 5.88
C TYR A 283 15.51 -3.64 6.82
N GLN A 284 15.54 -3.35 8.12
CA GLN A 284 14.93 -4.21 9.13
C GLN A 284 13.41 -4.24 8.97
N GLY A 285 12.79 -3.10 8.65
CA GLY A 285 11.38 -3.00 8.37
C GLY A 285 10.97 -3.87 7.18
N LEU A 286 11.68 -3.77 6.05
CA LEU A 286 11.42 -4.63 4.88
C LEU A 286 11.61 -6.12 5.22
N PHE A 287 12.67 -6.44 5.99
CA PHE A 287 12.90 -7.83 6.41
C PHE A 287 11.75 -8.40 7.24
N LEU A 288 11.17 -7.63 8.13
CA LEU A 288 10.06 -8.04 8.99
C LEU A 288 8.68 -7.90 8.32
N ALA A 289 8.60 -7.14 7.23
CA ALA A 289 7.33 -6.78 6.59
C ALA A 289 6.40 -7.96 6.28
N PRO A 290 6.86 -9.11 5.74
CA PRO A 290 5.98 -10.24 5.48
C PRO A 290 5.31 -10.78 6.75
N THR A 291 6.06 -10.94 7.83
CA THR A 291 5.55 -11.43 9.13
C THR A 291 4.60 -10.43 9.79
N VAL A 292 4.95 -9.14 9.77
CA VAL A 292 4.11 -8.06 10.33
C VAL A 292 2.80 -7.94 9.55
N THR A 293 2.86 -8.00 8.22
CA THR A 293 1.68 -7.98 7.35
C THR A 293 0.77 -9.19 7.61
N ALA A 294 1.36 -10.39 7.75
CA ALA A 294 0.59 -11.59 8.10
C ALA A 294 -0.10 -11.45 9.47
N GLY A 295 0.59 -10.90 10.46
CA GLY A 295 0.01 -10.59 11.77
C GLY A 295 -1.17 -9.62 11.68
N ALA A 296 -1.02 -8.54 10.92
CA ALA A 296 -2.09 -7.57 10.68
C ALA A 296 -3.29 -8.20 9.96
N LEU A 297 -3.02 -9.05 8.95
CA LEU A 297 -4.06 -9.76 8.20
C LEU A 297 -4.84 -10.75 9.07
N LYS A 298 -4.14 -11.53 9.91
CA LYS A 298 -4.77 -12.43 10.89
C LYS A 298 -5.62 -11.64 11.88
N GLY A 299 -5.11 -10.52 12.41
CA GLY A 299 -5.85 -9.64 13.30
C GLY A 299 -7.13 -9.08 12.65
N ALA A 300 -7.06 -8.65 11.38
CA ALA A 300 -8.22 -8.18 10.63
C ALA A 300 -9.26 -9.28 10.42
N ILE A 301 -8.84 -10.50 10.09
CA ILE A 301 -9.73 -11.66 9.92
C ILE A 301 -10.36 -12.07 11.25
N PHE A 302 -9.57 -12.10 12.33
CA PHE A 302 -10.06 -12.39 13.67
C PHE A 302 -11.12 -11.38 14.09
N ALA A 303 -10.85 -10.08 13.95
CA ALA A 303 -11.79 -9.02 14.27
C ALA A 303 -13.08 -9.14 13.44
N ALA A 304 -12.99 -9.43 12.13
CA ALA A 304 -14.15 -9.65 11.30
C ALA A 304 -15.04 -10.76 11.84
N ASN A 305 -14.46 -11.96 12.10
CA ASN A 305 -15.23 -13.11 12.59
C ASN A 305 -15.83 -12.86 13.98
N LEU A 306 -15.07 -12.22 14.86
CA LEU A 306 -15.53 -11.88 16.20
C LEU A 306 -16.73 -10.93 16.16
N TYR A 307 -16.61 -9.81 15.46
CA TYR A 307 -17.69 -8.81 15.41
C TYR A 307 -18.89 -9.27 14.59
N GLU A 308 -18.69 -10.05 13.53
CA GLU A 308 -19.79 -10.67 12.76
C GLU A 308 -20.57 -11.67 13.62
N THR A 309 -19.89 -12.47 14.45
CA THR A 309 -20.53 -13.39 15.40
C THR A 309 -21.32 -12.63 16.50
N LEU A 310 -20.88 -11.43 16.86
CA LEU A 310 -21.60 -10.53 17.76
C LEU A 310 -22.77 -9.77 17.09
N GLY A 311 -23.00 -9.98 15.78
CA GLY A 311 -24.10 -9.37 15.04
C GLY A 311 -23.80 -8.01 14.41
N PHE A 312 -22.54 -7.56 14.44
CA PHE A 312 -22.15 -6.34 13.73
C PHE A 312 -21.96 -6.59 12.24
N LYS A 313 -22.24 -5.60 11.42
CA LYS A 313 -21.91 -5.63 10.01
C LYS A 313 -20.43 -5.33 9.80
N VAL A 314 -19.73 -6.20 9.10
CA VAL A 314 -18.31 -6.10 8.81
C VAL A 314 -18.03 -6.14 7.32
N VAL A 315 -16.99 -5.43 6.86
CA VAL A 315 -16.60 -5.38 5.42
C VAL A 315 -15.08 -5.39 5.31
N PRO A 316 -14.49 -6.42 4.69
CA PRO A 316 -15.08 -7.66 4.17
C PRO A 316 -15.62 -8.57 5.29
N SER A 317 -16.47 -9.55 4.94
CA SER A 317 -16.95 -10.58 5.89
C SER A 317 -15.81 -11.43 6.43
N GLY A 318 -16.09 -12.15 7.52
CA GLY A 318 -15.10 -13.00 8.18
C GLY A 318 -14.50 -14.08 7.27
N ASP A 319 -15.26 -14.62 6.33
CA ASP A 319 -14.88 -15.68 5.39
C ASP A 319 -14.34 -15.15 4.06
N ALA A 320 -14.51 -13.84 3.76
CA ALA A 320 -14.12 -13.26 2.48
C ALA A 320 -12.60 -13.37 2.22
N PRO A 321 -12.18 -13.57 0.96
CA PRO A 321 -10.77 -13.49 0.58
C PRO A 321 -10.21 -12.09 0.86
N ARG A 322 -8.90 -12.03 1.16
CA ARG A 322 -8.21 -10.80 1.55
C ARG A 322 -7.10 -10.47 0.56
N TYR A 323 -7.09 -9.19 0.15
CA TYR A 323 -6.10 -8.63 -0.77
C TYR A 323 -5.48 -7.34 -0.23
N ASP A 324 -5.91 -6.92 0.96
CA ASP A 324 -5.33 -5.90 1.83
C ASP A 324 -5.56 -6.25 3.31
N ILE A 325 -5.06 -5.43 4.22
CA ILE A 325 -5.20 -5.59 5.68
C ILE A 325 -6.36 -4.78 6.27
N ILE A 326 -7.21 -4.18 5.45
CA ILE A 326 -8.29 -3.29 5.90
C ILE A 326 -9.49 -4.09 6.37
N GLN A 327 -10.03 -3.71 7.54
CA GLN A 327 -11.26 -4.22 8.10
C GLN A 327 -12.15 -3.07 8.55
N ALA A 328 -13.35 -2.99 8.02
CA ALA A 328 -14.38 -2.08 8.50
C ALA A 328 -15.38 -2.81 9.39
N ILE A 329 -15.79 -2.16 10.47
CA ILE A 329 -16.83 -2.63 11.42
C ILE A 329 -17.84 -1.50 11.56
N GLU A 330 -19.11 -1.79 11.34
CA GLU A 330 -20.20 -0.81 11.42
C GLU A 330 -20.89 -0.94 12.79
N PHE A 331 -20.72 0.07 13.65
CA PHE A 331 -21.29 0.06 15.01
C PHE A 331 -22.74 0.55 15.07
N GLY A 332 -23.27 1.07 13.97
CA GLY A 332 -24.69 1.46 13.84
C GLY A 332 -25.05 2.78 14.52
N THR A 333 -24.34 3.19 15.58
CA THR A 333 -24.60 4.44 16.28
C THR A 333 -23.30 5.19 16.58
N PRO A 334 -23.34 6.55 16.66
CA PRO A 334 -22.19 7.36 17.06
C PRO A 334 -21.64 6.98 18.44
N GLU A 335 -22.52 6.69 19.40
CA GLU A 335 -22.16 6.31 20.76
C GLU A 335 -21.38 4.98 20.80
N GLY A 336 -21.79 3.99 20.00
CA GLY A 336 -21.10 2.72 19.87
C GLY A 336 -19.69 2.90 19.29
N LEU A 337 -19.55 3.74 18.25
CA LEU A 337 -18.25 4.09 17.67
C LEU A 337 -17.35 4.80 18.68
N ILE A 338 -17.86 5.80 19.40
CA ILE A 338 -17.09 6.55 20.40
C ILE A 338 -16.62 5.60 21.50
N SER A 339 -17.52 4.75 22.04
CA SER A 339 -17.14 3.79 23.08
C SER A 339 -16.06 2.83 22.64
N PHE A 340 -16.11 2.36 21.38
CA PHE A 340 -15.07 1.50 20.81
C PHE A 340 -13.73 2.24 20.68
N CYS A 341 -13.75 3.46 20.15
CA CYS A 341 -12.55 4.28 20.01
C CYS A 341 -11.92 4.63 21.35
N ASP A 342 -12.73 4.99 22.34
CA ASP A 342 -12.25 5.28 23.71
C ASP A 342 -11.60 4.04 24.32
N CYS A 343 -12.19 2.88 24.19
CA CYS A 343 -11.62 1.62 24.65
C CYS A 343 -10.24 1.36 24.01
N LEU A 344 -10.12 1.49 22.70
CA LEU A 344 -8.85 1.33 21.97
C LEU A 344 -7.79 2.35 22.42
N LEU A 345 -8.17 3.62 22.62
CA LEU A 345 -7.25 4.67 23.02
C LEU A 345 -6.73 4.49 24.45
N TYR A 346 -7.54 3.93 25.35
CA TYR A 346 -7.12 3.65 26.72
C TYR A 346 -6.29 2.37 26.85
N THR A 347 -6.49 1.40 25.98
CA THR A 347 -5.85 0.07 26.07
C THR A 347 -4.69 -0.09 25.08
N SER A 348 -4.63 0.71 24.01
CA SER A 348 -3.56 0.67 23.02
C SER A 348 -2.32 1.43 23.49
N PRO A 349 -1.09 0.91 23.26
CA PRO A 349 0.15 1.64 23.49
C PRO A 349 0.41 2.74 22.43
N SER A 350 -0.46 2.89 21.43
CA SER A 350 -0.34 3.92 20.39
C SER A 350 -0.40 5.34 20.97
N PRO A 351 0.38 6.29 20.44
CA PRO A 351 0.24 7.70 20.77
C PRO A 351 -1.20 8.17 20.49
N ARG A 352 -1.76 8.96 21.38
CA ARG A 352 -3.11 9.49 21.25
C ARG A 352 -3.19 10.44 20.06
N ASP A 353 -3.66 9.96 18.93
CA ASP A 353 -4.13 10.85 17.87
C ASP A 353 -5.59 11.21 18.16
N ARG A 354 -5.78 12.39 18.74
CA ARG A 354 -7.11 12.94 19.08
C ARG A 354 -7.76 13.65 17.89
N SER A 355 -7.18 13.57 16.71
CA SER A 355 -7.70 14.20 15.50
C SER A 355 -8.65 13.27 14.73
N VAL A 356 -9.68 12.75 15.38
CA VAL A 356 -10.85 12.22 14.70
C VAL A 356 -11.94 13.28 14.83
N SER A 357 -11.95 14.21 13.89
CA SER A 357 -13.08 15.11 13.65
C SER A 357 -13.98 14.52 12.57
#